data_f872229b75e514e3303372125cf2072f
#
_entry.id   f872229b75e514e3303372125cf2072f
#
_cell.length_a   1.000
_cell.length_b   1.000
_cell.length_c   1.000
_cell.angle_alpha   90.00
_cell.angle_beta   90.00
_cell.angle_gamma   90.00
#
_symmetry.space_group_name_H-M   'P 1'
#
loop_
_entity.id
_entity.type
_entity.pdbx_description
1 polymer ?
#
loop_
_entity_poly.entity_id
_entity_poly.type
_entity_poly.pdbx_seq_one_letter_code
_entity_poly.pdbx_strand_id
1 'polypeptide(L)'
;KELASKNNCVVAATGKYDLVADSSTCYVIKNGIAKMEKITGTGCQLSGIITSFISANPDCVLQATAAAICLMGLAGEIAFDKNDGNATYRNKIIDAIYNMSPSDLAKGAKYEIR
;
A
#
# COMPACT_ATOMS: atom_id res chain seq x y z
N LYS A 1 4.61 -13.09 -10.52
CA LYS A 1 4.00 -14.44 -10.48
C LYS A 1 5.04 -15.56 -10.42
N GLU A 2 6.03 -15.58 -11.29
CA GLU A 2 7.06 -16.64 -11.32
C GLU A 2 7.79 -16.79 -9.98
N LEU A 3 8.25 -15.68 -9.39
CA LEU A 3 8.91 -15.70 -8.08
C LEU A 3 7.96 -16.18 -6.96
N ALA A 4 6.71 -15.75 -7.00
CA ALA A 4 5.66 -16.16 -6.06
C ALA A 4 5.39 -17.67 -6.17
N SER A 5 5.28 -18.18 -7.40
CA SER A 5 5.09 -19.61 -7.67
C SER A 5 6.27 -20.44 -7.16
N LYS A 6 7.52 -20.03 -7.46
CA LYS A 6 8.72 -20.76 -7.02
C LYS A 6 8.84 -20.87 -5.50
N ASN A 7 8.36 -19.88 -4.76
CA ASN A 7 8.49 -19.81 -3.32
C ASN A 7 7.19 -20.12 -2.57
N ASN A 8 6.12 -20.43 -3.29
CA ASN A 8 4.79 -20.66 -2.73
C ASN A 8 4.37 -19.56 -1.73
N CYS A 9 4.47 -18.30 -2.16
CA CYS A 9 4.19 -17.13 -1.33
C CYS A 9 3.54 -16.00 -2.12
N VAL A 10 3.09 -14.97 -1.43
CA VAL A 10 2.72 -13.68 -2.04
C VAL A 10 3.95 -12.79 -2.08
N VAL A 11 4.22 -12.18 -3.23
CA VAL A 11 5.32 -11.25 -3.44
C VAL A 11 4.75 -9.85 -3.66
N ALA A 12 5.24 -8.89 -2.88
CA ALA A 12 4.97 -7.46 -3.08
C ALA A 12 6.26 -6.75 -3.54
N ALA A 13 6.16 -5.94 -4.57
CA ALA A 13 7.24 -5.11 -5.08
C ALA A 13 6.73 -3.68 -5.27
N THR A 14 7.34 -2.74 -4.56
CA THR A 14 6.97 -1.32 -4.60
C THR A 14 7.79 -0.55 -5.64
N GLY A 15 7.17 0.46 -6.26
CA GLY A 15 7.81 1.30 -7.27
C GLY A 15 6.86 2.40 -7.76
N LYS A 16 7.02 2.82 -9.01
CA LYS A 16 6.08 3.75 -9.63
C LYS A 16 4.65 3.20 -9.68
N TYR A 17 4.53 1.91 -9.90
CA TYR A 17 3.34 1.09 -9.68
C TYR A 17 3.74 -0.02 -8.74
N ASP A 18 2.91 -0.29 -7.76
CA ASP A 18 3.16 -1.39 -6.83
C ASP A 18 2.52 -2.67 -7.38
N LEU A 19 3.24 -3.77 -7.23
CA LEU A 19 2.81 -5.09 -7.71
C LEU A 19 2.65 -6.03 -6.53
N VAL A 20 1.51 -6.70 -6.44
CA VAL A 20 1.27 -7.76 -5.45
C VAL A 20 0.79 -9.00 -6.19
N ALA A 21 1.52 -10.09 -6.09
CA ALA A 21 1.22 -11.29 -6.86
C ALA A 21 1.36 -12.57 -6.06
N ASP A 22 0.48 -13.52 -6.32
CA ASP A 22 0.67 -14.94 -6.07
C ASP A 22 1.09 -15.68 -7.37
N SER A 23 0.94 -16.99 -7.41
CA SER A 23 1.28 -17.80 -8.58
C SER A 23 0.36 -17.54 -9.80
N SER A 24 -0.87 -17.08 -9.58
CA SER A 24 -1.91 -16.95 -10.60
C SER A 24 -2.32 -15.51 -10.90
N THR A 25 -2.42 -14.68 -9.88
CA THR A 25 -3.02 -13.35 -9.92
C THR A 25 -2.00 -12.27 -9.58
N CYS A 26 -2.09 -11.11 -10.22
CA CYS A 26 -1.29 -9.93 -9.91
C CYS A 26 -2.18 -8.69 -9.80
N TYR A 27 -2.11 -8.01 -8.67
CA TYR A 27 -2.62 -6.65 -8.51
C TYR A 27 -1.56 -5.64 -8.94
N VAL A 28 -1.95 -4.74 -9.83
CA VAL A 28 -1.14 -3.57 -10.24
C VAL A 28 -1.76 -2.35 -9.60
N ILE A 29 -1.13 -1.81 -8.57
CA ILE A 29 -1.67 -0.72 -7.75
C ILE A 29 -1.07 0.60 -8.22
N LYS A 30 -1.94 1.61 -8.36
CA LYS A 30 -1.61 2.94 -8.92
C LYS A 30 -1.75 4.07 -7.89
N ASN A 31 -2.08 3.74 -6.65
CA ASN A 31 -2.12 4.72 -5.58
C ASN A 31 -0.71 5.18 -5.18
N GLY A 32 -0.64 6.38 -4.63
CA GLY A 32 0.61 6.99 -4.19
C GLY A 32 1.10 8.08 -5.13
N ILE A 33 2.02 8.89 -4.62
CA ILE A 33 2.65 9.99 -5.36
C ILE A 33 4.16 10.00 -5.13
N ALA A 34 4.91 10.53 -6.09
CA ALA A 34 6.38 10.57 -6.06
C ALA A 34 6.97 11.28 -4.81
N LYS A 35 6.23 12.20 -4.18
CA LYS A 35 6.67 12.87 -2.94
C LYS A 35 6.92 11.87 -1.81
N MET A 36 6.20 10.74 -1.77
CA MET A 36 6.37 9.69 -0.74
C MET A 36 7.77 9.07 -0.74
N GLU A 37 8.43 9.00 -1.88
CA GLU A 37 9.81 8.49 -2.00
C GLU A 37 10.83 9.30 -1.20
N LYS A 38 10.52 10.58 -0.93
CA LYS A 38 11.39 11.49 -0.16
C LYS A 38 11.20 11.38 1.34
N ILE A 39 10.27 10.55 1.80
CA ILE A 39 9.95 10.39 3.22
C ILE A 39 10.66 9.16 3.77
N THR A 40 11.59 9.35 4.70
CA THR A 40 12.26 8.24 5.38
C THR A 40 11.28 7.43 6.23
N GLY A 41 11.31 6.12 6.08
CA GLY A 41 10.56 5.19 6.92
C GLY A 41 9.17 4.78 6.37
N THR A 42 8.73 5.29 5.23
CA THR A 42 7.46 4.88 4.61
C THR A 42 7.42 3.39 4.28
N GLY A 43 8.53 2.81 3.84
CA GLY A 43 8.64 1.36 3.60
C GLY A 43 8.49 0.54 4.87
N CYS A 44 9.09 0.98 5.99
CA CYS A 44 8.92 0.32 7.29
C CYS A 44 7.47 0.41 7.79
N GLN A 45 6.84 1.57 7.62
CA GLN A 45 5.41 1.76 7.96
C GLN A 45 4.54 0.82 7.12
N LEU A 46 4.80 0.75 5.80
CA LEU A 46 4.07 -0.15 4.90
C LEU A 46 4.20 -1.61 5.34
N SER A 47 5.39 -2.07 5.72
CA SER A 47 5.60 -3.43 6.22
C SER A 47 4.76 -3.72 7.46
N GLY A 48 4.66 -2.77 8.39
CA GLY A 48 3.80 -2.87 9.58
C GLY A 48 2.32 -2.96 9.21
N ILE A 49 1.85 -2.14 8.26
CA ILE A 49 0.46 -2.14 7.78
C ILE A 49 0.14 -3.47 7.09
N ILE A 50 1.01 -3.95 6.20
CA ILE A 50 0.84 -5.24 5.52
C ILE A 50 0.72 -6.37 6.55
N THR A 51 1.61 -6.40 7.55
CA THR A 51 1.57 -7.41 8.62
C THR A 51 0.25 -7.37 9.38
N SER A 52 -0.25 -6.18 9.71
CA SER A 52 -1.52 -6.02 10.41
C SER A 52 -2.71 -6.53 9.57
N PHE A 53 -2.73 -6.19 8.28
CA PHE A 53 -3.79 -6.63 7.36
C PHE A 53 -3.80 -8.14 7.15
N ILE A 54 -2.62 -8.76 6.97
CA ILE A 54 -2.50 -10.21 6.82
C ILE A 54 -2.91 -10.92 8.11
N SER A 55 -2.47 -10.42 9.28
CA SER A 55 -2.82 -11.02 10.57
C SER A 55 -4.33 -11.00 10.83
N ALA A 56 -5.02 -9.95 10.38
CA ALA A 56 -6.47 -9.85 10.48
C ALA A 56 -7.22 -10.69 9.41
N ASN A 57 -6.56 -11.05 8.32
CA ASN A 57 -7.15 -11.74 7.17
C ASN A 57 -6.24 -12.87 6.66
N PRO A 58 -5.94 -13.90 7.47
CA PRO A 58 -4.96 -14.93 7.13
C PRO A 58 -5.34 -15.80 5.93
N ASP A 59 -6.65 -15.91 5.64
CA ASP A 59 -7.16 -16.70 4.52
C ASP A 59 -7.15 -15.95 3.17
N CYS A 60 -6.82 -14.65 3.18
CA CYS A 60 -6.87 -13.76 2.02
C CYS A 60 -5.58 -12.94 1.87
N VAL A 61 -4.40 -13.57 1.99
CA VAL A 61 -3.09 -12.89 2.06
C VAL A 61 -2.84 -11.97 0.87
N LEU A 62 -3.17 -12.42 -0.35
CA LEU A 62 -2.98 -11.63 -1.57
C LEU A 62 -3.80 -10.32 -1.52
N GLN A 63 -5.10 -10.43 -1.23
CA GLN A 63 -6.03 -9.30 -1.17
C GLN A 63 -5.69 -8.38 0.01
N ALA A 64 -5.36 -8.94 1.17
CA ALA A 64 -4.95 -8.19 2.35
C ALA A 64 -3.68 -7.35 2.07
N THR A 65 -2.69 -7.94 1.40
CA THR A 65 -1.47 -7.23 0.99
C THR A 65 -1.77 -6.11 0.00
N ALA A 66 -2.61 -6.38 -1.01
CA ALA A 66 -3.00 -5.37 -1.99
C ALA A 66 -3.77 -4.21 -1.35
N ALA A 67 -4.70 -4.50 -0.43
CA ALA A 67 -5.45 -3.49 0.31
C ALA A 67 -4.55 -2.61 1.19
N ALA A 68 -3.57 -3.20 1.87
CA ALA A 68 -2.60 -2.47 2.69
C ALA A 68 -1.76 -1.48 1.86
N ILE A 69 -1.34 -1.89 0.67
CA ILE A 69 -0.58 -1.03 -0.25
C ILE A 69 -1.46 0.09 -0.81
N CYS A 70 -2.71 -0.22 -1.22
CA CYS A 70 -3.67 0.80 -1.62
C CYS A 70 -3.91 1.83 -0.52
N LEU A 71 -4.09 1.38 0.73
CA LEU A 71 -4.30 2.26 1.89
C LEU A 71 -3.12 3.20 2.09
N MET A 72 -1.90 2.70 2.05
CA MET A 72 -0.68 3.52 2.22
C MET A 72 -0.54 4.55 1.10
N GLY A 73 -0.75 4.14 -0.14
CA GLY A 73 -0.69 5.03 -1.30
C GLY A 73 -1.77 6.10 -1.26
N LEU A 74 -3.01 5.72 -0.94
CA LEU A 74 -4.14 6.64 -0.81
C LEU A 74 -3.92 7.63 0.35
N ALA A 75 -3.40 7.18 1.49
CA ALA A 75 -3.04 8.06 2.59
C ALA A 75 -2.00 9.10 2.18
N GLY A 76 -1.01 8.72 1.37
CA GLY A 76 -0.05 9.65 0.79
C GLY A 76 -0.67 10.68 -0.15
N GLU A 77 -1.66 10.27 -0.95
CA GLU A 77 -2.41 11.17 -1.82
C GLU A 77 -3.25 12.19 -1.01
N ILE A 78 -3.98 11.72 0.00
CA ILE A 78 -4.85 12.55 0.86
C ILE A 78 -4.02 13.54 1.70
N ALA A 79 -2.90 13.08 2.23
CA ALA A 79 -2.04 13.86 3.12
C ALA A 79 -1.22 14.94 2.40
N PHE A 80 -1.15 14.91 1.07
CA PHE A 80 -0.25 15.77 0.31
C PHE A 80 -0.65 17.24 0.35
N ASP A 81 0.29 18.08 0.77
CA ASP A 81 0.27 19.52 0.56
C ASP A 81 1.65 19.95 0.04
N LYS A 82 1.66 20.74 -1.04
CA LYS A 82 2.90 21.25 -1.67
C LYS A 82 3.76 22.10 -0.75
N ASN A 83 3.15 22.72 0.26
CA ASN A 83 3.82 23.61 1.22
C ASN A 83 4.44 22.85 2.41
N ASP A 84 4.11 21.57 2.59
CA ASP A 84 4.61 20.77 3.70
C ASP A 84 6.07 20.34 3.49
N GLY A 85 6.84 20.45 4.56
CA GLY A 85 8.12 19.74 4.69
C GLY A 85 7.92 18.24 4.90
N ASN A 86 9.01 17.47 4.80
CA ASN A 86 8.96 16.02 4.89
C ASN A 86 8.40 15.51 6.23
N ALA A 87 8.73 16.17 7.35
CA ALA A 87 8.24 15.76 8.68
C ALA A 87 6.73 15.96 8.80
N THR A 88 6.21 17.11 8.41
CA THR A 88 4.78 17.41 8.44
C THR A 88 4.01 16.46 7.53
N TYR A 89 4.49 16.24 6.31
CA TYR A 89 3.87 15.32 5.37
C TYR A 89 3.85 13.88 5.92
N ARG A 90 4.96 13.39 6.51
CA ARG A 90 5.00 12.08 7.16
C ARG A 90 3.94 11.94 8.24
N ASN A 91 3.81 12.94 9.12
CA ASN A 91 2.82 12.92 10.18
C ASN A 91 1.39 12.92 9.62
N LYS A 92 1.12 13.72 8.58
CA LYS A 92 -0.17 13.74 7.90
C LYS A 92 -0.52 12.41 7.23
N ILE A 93 0.47 11.66 6.71
CA ILE A 93 0.24 10.30 6.20
C ILE A 93 -0.24 9.37 7.31
N ILE A 94 0.40 9.43 8.49
CA ILE A 94 0.02 8.62 9.66
C ILE A 94 -1.41 8.96 10.11
N ASP A 95 -1.73 10.25 10.18
CA ASP A 95 -3.07 10.72 10.54
C ASP A 95 -4.11 10.29 9.49
N ALA A 96 -3.76 10.35 8.20
CA ALA A 96 -4.65 9.90 7.12
C ALA A 96 -4.94 8.39 7.21
N ILE A 97 -3.93 7.57 7.55
CA ILE A 97 -4.11 6.13 7.78
C ILE A 97 -5.09 5.90 8.95
N TYR A 98 -4.89 6.60 10.06
CA TYR A 98 -5.74 6.48 11.25
C TYR A 98 -7.21 6.86 10.96
N ASN A 99 -7.42 7.92 10.18
CA ASN A 99 -8.76 8.45 9.89
C ASN A 99 -9.46 7.77 8.72
N MET A 100 -8.78 6.93 7.94
CA MET A 100 -9.36 6.30 6.75
C MET A 100 -10.39 5.25 7.10
N SER A 101 -11.61 5.45 6.62
CA SER A 101 -12.67 4.45 6.74
C SER A 101 -12.57 3.38 5.64
N PRO A 102 -13.18 2.19 5.83
CA PRO A 102 -13.29 1.19 4.76
C PRO A 102 -13.95 1.73 3.49
N SER A 103 -14.93 2.64 3.63
CA SER A 103 -15.59 3.30 2.49
C SER A 103 -14.63 4.20 1.71
N ASP A 104 -13.74 4.93 2.40
CA ASP A 104 -12.75 5.80 1.75
C ASP A 104 -11.76 4.95 0.95
N LEU A 105 -11.27 3.87 1.54
CA LEU A 105 -10.38 2.94 0.85
C LEU A 105 -11.06 2.31 -0.37
N ALA A 106 -12.29 1.85 -0.25
CA ALA A 106 -13.03 1.24 -1.37
C ALA A 106 -13.24 2.21 -2.53
N LYS A 107 -13.49 3.50 -2.25
CA LYS A 107 -13.67 4.54 -3.28
C LYS A 107 -12.36 5.03 -3.86
N GLY A 108 -11.29 5.07 -3.06
CA GLY A 108 -10.00 5.65 -3.44
C GLY A 108 -9.00 4.65 -4.00
N ALA A 109 -9.20 3.35 -3.85
CA ALA A 109 -8.29 2.33 -4.35
C ALA A 109 -8.24 2.32 -5.88
N LYS A 110 -7.03 2.38 -6.44
CA LYS A 110 -6.75 2.40 -7.88
C LYS A 110 -5.89 1.20 -8.23
N TYR A 111 -6.50 0.15 -8.74
CA TYR A 111 -5.76 -1.05 -9.11
C TYR A 111 -6.34 -1.74 -10.35
N GLU A 112 -5.54 -2.59 -10.96
CA GLU A 112 -5.92 -3.53 -12.01
C GLU A 112 -5.55 -4.95 -11.57
N ILE A 113 -6.33 -5.94 -11.99
CA ILE A 113 -6.04 -7.35 -11.76
C ILE A 113 -5.61 -7.98 -13.09
N ARG A 114 -4.51 -8.73 -13.06
CA ARG A 114 -3.90 -9.40 -14.22
C ARG A 114 -3.57 -10.87 -13.93
#